data_e6cd7f068f8a6765fd8328995caecb70
#
_entry.id   e6cd7f068f8a6765fd8328995caecb70
#
_cell.length_a   1.000
_cell.length_b   1.000
_cell.length_c   1.000
_cell.angle_alpha   90.00
_cell.angle_beta   90.00
_cell.angle_gamma   90.00
#
_symmetry.space_group_name_H-M   'P 1'
#
loop_
_entity.id
_entity.type
_entity.pdbx_description
1 polymer ?
#
loop_
_entity_poly.entity_id
_entity_poly.type
_entity_poly.pdbx_seq_one_letter_code
_entity_poly.pdbx_strand_id
1 'polypeptide(L)'
;MDEKKTFLHYLKYQKNYSVLTLESYDREMTDFLLFIGKESISLQEVDYYVIQNYLIHLNEKHLSHTTINHYLSSLRSFFKYLCKQEIVSSNPFTQVHSLKTGSRNPDFLYVDEMMGYLDSIDTHTSLGVRNKALLELMYASGLRVSEVVSLRLSQVDFNRQMLRVLGKGSKEREVPFHDYAKKWLLEYIDNDRVSIMNEYHETHDYVFVNRRGKKLTNRGVENIIDRTMYLYDPLRKIHPHTIRHSFATHLLDAGMDIRVVQELLGHSSLSTTQIYTHVSQEHLREVYNRTCPRQEFKKIEKKQEFKKIEKNIDDKGNK
;
A
#
# COMPACT_ATOMS: atom_id res chain seq x y z
N MET A 1 -29.11 13.72 -15.15
CA MET A 1 -27.70 14.24 -15.14
C MET A 1 -27.40 15.05 -13.88
N ASP A 2 -28.42 15.56 -13.23
CA ASP A 2 -28.25 16.33 -11.97
C ASP A 2 -28.00 15.42 -10.76
N GLU A 3 -28.62 14.25 -10.74
CA GLU A 3 -28.58 13.27 -9.66
C GLU A 3 -27.13 12.73 -9.44
N LYS A 4 -26.37 12.50 -10.51
CA LYS A 4 -24.97 12.08 -10.43
C LYS A 4 -24.11 13.16 -9.76
N LYS A 5 -24.28 14.43 -10.15
CA LYS A 5 -23.54 15.55 -9.59
C LYS A 5 -23.85 15.75 -8.12
N THR A 6 -25.13 15.70 -7.75
CA THR A 6 -25.56 15.83 -6.34
C THR A 6 -25.04 14.68 -5.49
N PHE A 7 -25.01 13.45 -6.01
CA PHE A 7 -24.42 12.32 -5.31
C PHE A 7 -22.91 12.47 -5.10
N LEU A 8 -22.15 12.87 -6.15
CA LEU A 8 -20.71 13.12 -6.03
C LEU A 8 -20.41 14.23 -5.01
N HIS A 9 -21.25 15.28 -4.99
CA HIS A 9 -21.16 16.34 -3.98
C HIS A 9 -21.42 15.80 -2.57
N TYR A 10 -22.46 14.96 -2.39
CA TYR A 10 -22.74 14.27 -1.14
C TYR A 10 -21.55 13.41 -0.67
N LEU A 11 -20.95 12.62 -1.58
CA LEU A 11 -19.79 11.80 -1.24
C LEU A 11 -18.59 12.66 -0.83
N LYS A 12 -18.35 13.77 -1.53
CA LYS A 12 -17.24 14.68 -1.25
C LYS A 12 -17.39 15.37 0.10
N TYR A 13 -18.50 16.01 0.35
CA TYR A 13 -18.66 16.94 1.47
C TYR A 13 -19.29 16.32 2.73
N GLN A 14 -20.12 15.30 2.58
CA GLN A 14 -20.74 14.63 3.73
C GLN A 14 -20.08 13.30 4.10
N LYS A 15 -19.46 12.62 3.13
CA LYS A 15 -18.78 11.33 3.37
C LYS A 15 -17.25 11.42 3.36
N ASN A 16 -16.69 12.58 3.03
CA ASN A 16 -15.24 12.82 2.95
C ASN A 16 -14.50 11.77 2.11
N TYR A 17 -15.08 11.41 0.95
CA TYR A 17 -14.41 10.49 0.02
C TYR A 17 -13.21 11.15 -0.66
N SER A 18 -12.16 10.36 -0.89
CA SER A 18 -10.96 10.83 -1.58
C SER A 18 -11.26 11.21 -3.05
N VAL A 19 -10.47 12.12 -3.60
CA VAL A 19 -10.58 12.53 -5.02
C VAL A 19 -10.55 11.32 -5.95
N LEU A 20 -9.62 10.39 -5.74
CA LEU A 20 -9.50 9.17 -6.54
C LEU A 20 -10.75 8.28 -6.47
N THR A 21 -11.38 8.20 -5.30
CA THR A 21 -12.64 7.46 -5.16
C THR A 21 -13.77 8.16 -5.91
N LEU A 22 -13.83 9.49 -5.84
CA LEU A 22 -14.83 10.27 -6.57
C LEU A 22 -14.68 10.14 -8.08
N GLU A 23 -13.45 10.18 -8.59
CA GLU A 23 -13.15 9.96 -10.02
C GLU A 23 -13.54 8.55 -10.49
N SER A 24 -13.31 7.53 -9.66
CA SER A 24 -13.74 6.16 -9.97
C SER A 24 -15.26 6.06 -10.03
N TYR A 25 -15.96 6.59 -9.02
CA TYR A 25 -17.42 6.62 -8.97
C TYR A 25 -18.01 7.42 -10.14
N ASP A 26 -17.43 8.59 -10.46
CA ASP A 26 -17.89 9.41 -11.59
C ASP A 26 -17.81 8.65 -12.91
N ARG A 27 -16.68 7.98 -13.17
CA ARG A 27 -16.48 7.16 -14.38
C ARG A 27 -17.48 6.01 -14.46
N GLU A 28 -17.65 5.27 -13.37
CA GLU A 28 -18.51 4.08 -13.29
C GLU A 28 -19.98 4.44 -13.45
N MET A 29 -20.44 5.52 -12.80
CA MET A 29 -21.78 6.05 -12.97
C MET A 29 -22.01 6.62 -14.37
N THR A 30 -21.02 7.31 -14.95
CA THR A 30 -21.11 7.82 -16.31
C THR A 30 -21.34 6.68 -17.31
N ASP A 31 -20.58 5.60 -17.18
CA ASP A 31 -20.71 4.42 -18.04
C ASP A 31 -22.13 3.81 -17.95
N PHE A 32 -22.64 3.64 -16.73
CA PHE A 32 -23.98 3.12 -16.52
C PHE A 32 -25.08 4.05 -17.06
N LEU A 33 -24.98 5.35 -16.80
CA LEU A 33 -25.97 6.33 -17.29
C LEU A 33 -25.99 6.44 -18.82
N LEU A 34 -24.82 6.27 -19.47
CA LEU A 34 -24.72 6.18 -20.92
C LEU A 34 -25.36 4.90 -21.44
N PHE A 35 -25.21 3.77 -20.75
CA PHE A 35 -25.82 2.50 -21.11
C PHE A 35 -27.35 2.59 -21.07
N ILE A 36 -27.94 3.00 -19.95
CA ILE A 36 -29.42 3.13 -19.84
C ILE A 36 -29.96 4.21 -20.77
N GLY A 37 -29.22 5.30 -21.01
CA GLY A 37 -29.61 6.37 -21.92
C GLY A 37 -29.73 5.93 -23.38
N LYS A 38 -28.91 4.97 -23.83
CA LYS A 38 -29.01 4.37 -25.19
C LYS A 38 -30.30 3.59 -25.36
N GLU A 39 -30.77 2.94 -24.31
CA GLU A 39 -32.01 2.17 -24.28
C GLU A 39 -33.23 3.04 -23.90
N SER A 40 -33.06 4.35 -23.72
CA SER A 40 -34.09 5.29 -23.28
C SER A 40 -34.75 4.90 -21.93
N ILE A 41 -34.00 4.21 -21.05
CA ILE A 41 -34.46 3.77 -19.73
C ILE A 41 -34.20 4.88 -18.71
N SER A 42 -35.22 5.26 -17.95
CA SER A 42 -35.07 6.20 -16.82
C SER A 42 -34.53 5.51 -15.57
N LEU A 43 -34.03 6.32 -14.59
CA LEU A 43 -33.53 5.77 -13.32
C LEU A 43 -34.58 4.99 -12.51
N GLN A 44 -35.86 5.38 -12.65
CA GLN A 44 -37.00 4.76 -11.99
C GLN A 44 -37.36 3.38 -12.61
N GLU A 45 -37.03 3.17 -13.86
CA GLU A 45 -37.30 1.94 -14.61
C GLU A 45 -36.16 0.90 -14.51
N VAL A 46 -35.05 1.25 -13.83
CA VAL A 46 -33.95 0.32 -13.65
C VAL A 46 -34.39 -0.80 -12.71
N ASP A 47 -34.50 -2.00 -13.27
CA ASP A 47 -34.85 -3.23 -12.57
C ASP A 47 -33.70 -4.26 -12.64
N TYR A 48 -33.98 -5.46 -12.16
CA TYR A 48 -33.03 -6.56 -12.19
C TYR A 48 -32.59 -6.95 -13.61
N TYR A 49 -33.51 -6.90 -14.60
CA TYR A 49 -33.19 -7.28 -15.98
C TYR A 49 -32.29 -6.25 -16.65
N VAL A 50 -32.49 -4.97 -16.40
CA VAL A 50 -31.61 -3.88 -16.86
C VAL A 50 -30.20 -4.09 -16.31
N ILE A 51 -30.07 -4.47 -15.03
CA ILE A 51 -28.75 -4.72 -14.44
C ILE A 51 -28.08 -5.97 -15.04
N GLN A 52 -28.84 -7.04 -15.34
CA GLN A 52 -28.28 -8.22 -16.01
C GLN A 52 -27.75 -7.88 -17.40
N ASN A 53 -28.48 -7.07 -18.19
CA ASN A 53 -28.02 -6.60 -19.49
C ASN A 53 -26.77 -5.70 -19.36
N TYR A 54 -26.73 -4.86 -18.32
CA TYR A 54 -25.53 -4.08 -18.04
C TYR A 54 -24.32 -4.95 -17.65
N LEU A 55 -24.51 -6.01 -16.88
CA LEU A 55 -23.43 -6.97 -16.59
C LEU A 55 -22.91 -7.67 -17.84
N ILE A 56 -23.79 -8.03 -18.79
CA ILE A 56 -23.38 -8.56 -20.10
C ILE A 56 -22.53 -7.52 -20.83
N HIS A 57 -22.99 -6.28 -20.89
CA HIS A 57 -22.23 -5.16 -21.50
C HIS A 57 -20.85 -4.95 -20.88
N LEU A 58 -20.71 -5.05 -19.54
CA LEU A 58 -19.41 -4.96 -18.87
C LEU A 58 -18.50 -6.15 -19.20
N ASN A 59 -19.08 -7.36 -19.35
CA ASN A 59 -18.33 -8.56 -19.76
C ASN A 59 -17.84 -8.45 -21.22
N GLU A 60 -18.64 -7.91 -22.14
CA GLU A 60 -18.25 -7.64 -23.52
C GLU A 60 -17.07 -6.64 -23.61
N LYS A 61 -16.93 -5.74 -22.65
CA LYS A 61 -15.74 -4.87 -22.47
C LYS A 61 -14.52 -5.60 -21.92
N HIS A 62 -14.60 -6.91 -21.69
CA HIS A 62 -13.54 -7.74 -21.13
C HIS A 62 -13.02 -7.24 -19.76
N LEU A 63 -13.89 -6.64 -18.95
CA LEU A 63 -13.53 -6.20 -17.60
C LEU A 63 -13.38 -7.40 -16.66
N SER A 64 -12.40 -7.33 -15.75
CA SER A 64 -12.23 -8.36 -14.72
C SER A 64 -13.43 -8.38 -13.74
N HIS A 65 -13.73 -9.56 -13.16
CA HIS A 65 -14.77 -9.67 -12.13
C HIS A 65 -14.56 -8.71 -10.96
N THR A 66 -13.31 -8.44 -10.59
CA THR A 66 -12.98 -7.44 -9.55
C THR A 66 -13.43 -6.06 -9.98
N THR A 67 -13.15 -5.66 -11.22
CA THR A 67 -13.58 -4.38 -11.78
C THR A 67 -15.10 -4.28 -11.83
N ILE A 68 -15.78 -5.32 -12.32
CA ILE A 68 -17.26 -5.38 -12.38
C ILE A 68 -17.86 -5.25 -10.96
N ASN A 69 -17.27 -5.91 -9.96
CA ASN A 69 -17.71 -5.76 -8.56
C ASN A 69 -17.53 -4.34 -8.02
N HIS A 70 -16.51 -3.59 -8.48
CA HIS A 70 -16.38 -2.16 -8.17
C HIS A 70 -17.52 -1.35 -8.78
N TYR A 71 -17.87 -1.57 -10.05
CA TYR A 71 -19.04 -0.94 -10.69
C TYR A 71 -20.32 -1.24 -9.93
N LEU A 72 -20.57 -2.49 -9.55
CA LEU A 72 -21.74 -2.86 -8.76
C LEU A 72 -21.78 -2.18 -7.39
N SER A 73 -20.62 -2.02 -6.75
CA SER A 73 -20.52 -1.35 -5.44
C SER A 73 -20.82 0.15 -5.52
N SER A 74 -20.27 0.84 -6.51
CA SER A 74 -20.52 2.27 -6.72
C SER A 74 -21.97 2.54 -7.10
N LEU A 75 -22.55 1.74 -8.00
CA LEU A 75 -23.95 1.86 -8.42
C LEU A 75 -24.92 1.50 -7.27
N ARG A 76 -24.61 0.49 -6.48
CA ARG A 76 -25.38 0.16 -5.26
C ARG A 76 -25.40 1.34 -4.28
N SER A 77 -24.27 2.01 -4.12
CA SER A 77 -24.17 3.21 -3.29
C SER A 77 -24.94 4.39 -3.87
N PHE A 78 -24.90 4.57 -5.19
CA PHE A 78 -25.65 5.60 -5.90
C PHE A 78 -27.18 5.39 -5.75
N PHE A 79 -27.68 4.20 -6.05
CA PHE A 79 -29.10 3.90 -5.92
C PHE A 79 -29.57 3.94 -4.45
N LYS A 80 -28.73 3.58 -3.48
CA LYS A 80 -29.02 3.80 -2.06
C LYS A 80 -29.22 5.29 -1.73
N TYR A 81 -28.43 6.17 -2.36
CA TYR A 81 -28.60 7.60 -2.23
C TYR A 81 -29.89 8.09 -2.90
N LEU A 82 -30.21 7.61 -4.12
CA LEU A 82 -31.45 7.94 -4.83
C LEU A 82 -32.72 7.54 -4.04
N CYS A 83 -32.69 6.35 -3.40
CA CYS A 83 -33.78 5.95 -2.49
C CYS A 83 -33.93 6.92 -1.32
N LYS A 84 -32.79 7.36 -0.72
CA LYS A 84 -32.84 8.34 0.39
C LYS A 84 -33.39 9.71 -0.04
N GLN A 85 -33.22 10.05 -1.33
CA GLN A 85 -33.76 11.29 -1.91
C GLN A 85 -35.17 11.10 -2.52
N GLU A 86 -35.79 9.92 -2.31
CA GLU A 86 -37.11 9.57 -2.85
C GLU A 86 -37.22 9.66 -4.38
N ILE A 87 -36.08 9.61 -5.10
CA ILE A 87 -36.02 9.64 -6.57
C ILE A 87 -36.42 8.27 -7.14
N VAL A 88 -36.04 7.18 -6.47
CA VAL A 88 -36.42 5.81 -6.81
C VAL A 88 -37.01 5.12 -5.59
N SER A 89 -37.95 4.21 -5.80
CA SER A 89 -38.69 3.52 -4.72
C SER A 89 -37.86 2.43 -4.03
N SER A 90 -36.95 1.81 -4.75
CA SER A 90 -36.12 0.70 -4.24
C SER A 90 -34.75 0.68 -4.92
N ASN A 91 -33.78 -0.01 -4.30
CA ASN A 91 -32.45 -0.17 -4.86
C ASN A 91 -32.34 -1.53 -5.53
N PRO A 92 -32.40 -1.63 -6.87
CA PRO A 92 -32.41 -2.92 -7.57
C PRO A 92 -31.04 -3.63 -7.48
N PHE A 93 -29.94 -2.92 -7.19
CA PHE A 93 -28.60 -3.50 -7.03
C PHE A 93 -28.44 -4.32 -5.74
N THR A 94 -29.39 -4.29 -4.80
CA THR A 94 -29.35 -5.11 -3.59
C THR A 94 -29.55 -6.60 -3.89
N GLN A 95 -30.25 -6.93 -4.96
CA GLN A 95 -30.52 -8.31 -5.38
C GLN A 95 -29.36 -8.93 -6.18
N VAL A 96 -28.38 -8.13 -6.60
CA VAL A 96 -27.26 -8.61 -7.41
C VAL A 96 -26.10 -8.96 -6.51
N HIS A 97 -25.71 -10.23 -6.55
CA HIS A 97 -24.53 -10.71 -5.83
C HIS A 97 -23.24 -10.33 -6.56
N SER A 98 -22.17 -10.11 -5.77
CA SER A 98 -20.85 -9.93 -6.33
C SER A 98 -20.40 -11.17 -7.09
N LEU A 99 -19.75 -10.96 -8.23
CA LEU A 99 -19.17 -12.06 -9.03
C LEU A 99 -18.05 -12.74 -8.23
N LYS A 100 -18.00 -14.06 -8.28
CA LYS A 100 -16.91 -14.82 -7.66
C LYS A 100 -15.58 -14.43 -8.32
N THR A 101 -14.70 -13.82 -7.55
CA THR A 101 -13.30 -13.65 -7.91
C THR A 101 -12.57 -14.91 -7.52
N GLY A 102 -11.77 -15.48 -8.42
CA GLY A 102 -10.97 -16.65 -8.09
C GLY A 102 -10.20 -16.43 -6.78
N SER A 103 -10.06 -17.47 -5.96
CA SER A 103 -9.19 -17.42 -4.78
C SER A 103 -7.77 -17.16 -5.27
N ARG A 104 -7.26 -15.96 -5.06
CA ARG A 104 -5.82 -15.73 -5.19
C ARG A 104 -5.17 -16.46 -4.02
N ASN A 105 -4.15 -17.27 -4.30
CA ASN A 105 -3.22 -17.67 -3.26
C ASN A 105 -2.78 -16.42 -2.49
N PRO A 106 -2.56 -16.51 -1.17
CA PRO A 106 -2.14 -15.35 -0.40
C PRO A 106 -0.93 -14.71 -1.08
N ASP A 107 -1.12 -13.45 -1.46
CA ASP A 107 -0.12 -12.68 -2.22
C ASP A 107 0.88 -12.08 -1.21
N PHE A 108 1.70 -12.94 -0.60
CA PHE A 108 2.81 -12.54 0.27
C PHE A 108 4.08 -13.34 -0.06
N LEU A 109 5.24 -12.79 0.26
CA LEU A 109 6.53 -13.46 0.22
C LEU A 109 6.81 -14.06 1.59
N TYR A 110 7.32 -15.30 1.66
CA TYR A 110 7.85 -15.85 2.91
C TYR A 110 9.09 -15.06 3.37
N VAL A 111 9.46 -15.22 4.65
CA VAL A 111 10.58 -14.44 5.23
C VAL A 111 11.85 -14.57 4.40
N ASP A 112 12.26 -15.81 4.07
CA ASP A 112 13.49 -16.06 3.31
C ASP A 112 13.42 -15.48 1.87
N GLU A 113 12.26 -15.56 1.22
CA GLU A 113 12.02 -14.97 -0.10
C GLU A 113 12.12 -13.45 -0.04
N MET A 114 11.51 -12.81 0.98
CA MET A 114 11.59 -11.37 1.18
C MET A 114 13.02 -10.92 1.44
N MET A 115 13.77 -11.66 2.28
CA MET A 115 15.19 -11.35 2.53
C MET A 115 16.02 -11.49 1.26
N GLY A 116 15.88 -12.62 0.54
CA GLY A 116 16.57 -12.84 -0.73
C GLY A 116 16.26 -11.76 -1.76
N TYR A 117 14.98 -11.38 -1.90
CA TYR A 117 14.56 -10.30 -2.79
C TYR A 117 15.19 -8.96 -2.40
N LEU A 118 15.09 -8.56 -1.14
CA LEU A 118 15.69 -7.31 -0.69
C LEU A 118 17.21 -7.32 -0.91
N ASP A 119 17.91 -8.41 -0.62
CA ASP A 119 19.37 -8.50 -0.73
C ASP A 119 19.85 -8.59 -2.18
N SER A 120 19.00 -9.01 -3.12
CA SER A 120 19.31 -9.05 -4.55
C SER A 120 19.35 -7.68 -5.24
N ILE A 121 18.90 -6.61 -4.57
CA ILE A 121 18.81 -5.27 -5.17
C ILE A 121 20.21 -4.73 -5.39
N ASP A 122 20.55 -4.48 -6.65
CA ASP A 122 21.81 -3.87 -7.03
C ASP A 122 21.95 -2.43 -6.51
N THR A 123 23.03 -2.16 -5.79
CA THR A 123 23.33 -0.87 -5.16
C THR A 123 24.53 -0.15 -5.76
N HIS A 124 25.00 -0.57 -6.93
CA HIS A 124 26.14 0.07 -7.63
C HIS A 124 25.77 1.40 -8.31
N THR A 125 24.48 1.75 -8.36
CA THR A 125 23.99 2.99 -8.96
C THR A 125 23.14 3.77 -7.97
N SER A 126 23.12 5.10 -8.10
CA SER A 126 22.28 5.97 -7.25
C SER A 126 20.79 5.60 -7.25
N LEU A 127 20.28 5.15 -8.41
CA LEU A 127 18.90 4.65 -8.48
C LEU A 127 18.75 3.27 -7.82
N GLY A 128 19.78 2.47 -7.82
CA GLY A 128 19.82 1.20 -7.10
C GLY A 128 19.81 1.39 -5.59
N VAL A 129 20.64 2.28 -5.06
CA VAL A 129 20.63 2.65 -3.63
C VAL A 129 19.24 3.21 -3.23
N ARG A 130 18.65 4.09 -4.06
CA ARG A 130 17.26 4.55 -3.85
C ARG A 130 16.27 3.40 -3.79
N ASN A 131 16.35 2.45 -4.71
CA ASN A 131 15.44 1.31 -4.76
C ASN A 131 15.59 0.44 -3.51
N LYS A 132 16.81 0.19 -3.08
CA LYS A 132 17.11 -0.54 -1.85
C LYS A 132 16.52 0.17 -0.63
N ALA A 133 16.78 1.46 -0.46
CA ALA A 133 16.25 2.26 0.64
C ALA A 133 14.71 2.28 0.65
N LEU A 134 14.09 2.43 -0.53
CA LEU A 134 12.64 2.42 -0.70
C LEU A 134 12.03 1.09 -0.24
N LEU A 135 12.54 -0.03 -0.74
CA LEU A 135 11.96 -1.35 -0.50
C LEU A 135 12.25 -1.84 0.93
N GLU A 136 13.42 -1.55 1.47
CA GLU A 136 13.73 -1.79 2.90
C GLU A 136 12.78 -1.00 3.81
N LEU A 137 12.52 0.29 3.50
CA LEU A 137 11.59 1.08 4.28
C LEU A 137 10.15 0.58 4.16
N MET A 138 9.70 0.23 2.95
CA MET A 138 8.35 -0.31 2.73
C MET A 138 8.13 -1.60 3.53
N TYR A 139 9.11 -2.49 3.53
CA TYR A 139 9.03 -3.73 4.30
C TYR A 139 9.17 -3.46 5.81
N ALA A 140 10.07 -2.57 6.23
CA ALA A 140 10.26 -2.26 7.64
C ALA A 140 9.03 -1.63 8.32
N SER A 141 8.26 -0.87 7.58
CA SER A 141 7.19 -0.02 8.14
C SER A 141 5.78 -0.40 7.68
N GLY A 142 5.66 -1.29 6.71
CA GLY A 142 4.38 -1.67 6.14
C GLY A 142 3.58 -0.50 5.56
N LEU A 143 4.24 0.58 5.12
CA LEU A 143 3.60 1.77 4.58
C LEU A 143 2.80 1.46 3.30
N ARG A 144 1.70 2.21 3.10
CA ARG A 144 1.03 2.23 1.80
C ARG A 144 1.90 2.96 0.78
N VAL A 145 1.80 2.59 -0.49
CA VAL A 145 2.57 3.25 -1.56
C VAL A 145 2.37 4.76 -1.59
N SER A 146 1.13 5.24 -1.37
CA SER A 146 0.82 6.67 -1.30
C SER A 146 1.48 7.39 -0.11
N GLU A 147 1.63 6.71 1.02
CA GLU A 147 2.32 7.22 2.20
C GLU A 147 3.82 7.35 1.94
N VAL A 148 4.43 6.33 1.33
CA VAL A 148 5.86 6.33 0.99
C VAL A 148 6.23 7.45 0.01
N VAL A 149 5.46 7.61 -1.08
CA VAL A 149 5.76 8.65 -2.09
C VAL A 149 5.51 10.07 -1.58
N SER A 150 4.69 10.23 -0.54
CA SER A 150 4.42 11.53 0.08
C SER A 150 5.30 11.83 1.29
N LEU A 151 6.13 10.88 1.72
CA LEU A 151 6.98 11.01 2.90
C LEU A 151 7.99 12.16 2.69
N ARG A 152 8.12 13.02 3.72
CA ARG A 152 9.03 14.15 3.75
C ARG A 152 10.19 13.91 4.72
N LEU A 153 11.32 14.56 4.50
CA LEU A 153 12.51 14.44 5.36
C LEU A 153 12.18 14.78 6.82
N SER A 154 11.36 15.82 7.05
CA SER A 154 10.92 16.24 8.39
C SER A 154 10.06 15.23 9.13
N GLN A 155 9.57 14.21 8.46
CA GLN A 155 8.74 13.14 9.02
C GLN A 155 9.55 11.91 9.44
N VAL A 156 10.87 11.90 9.19
CA VAL A 156 11.76 10.78 9.52
C VAL A 156 12.61 11.14 10.73
N ASP A 157 12.38 10.46 11.84
CA ASP A 157 13.21 10.57 13.04
C ASP A 157 14.21 9.41 13.07
N PHE A 158 15.45 9.69 12.66
CA PHE A 158 16.53 8.70 12.64
C PHE A 158 17.03 8.30 14.04
N ASN A 159 16.88 9.19 15.03
CA ASN A 159 17.32 8.89 16.40
C ASN A 159 16.37 7.91 17.06
N ARG A 160 15.08 8.16 16.94
CA ARG A 160 14.03 7.28 17.44
C ARG A 160 13.69 6.13 16.49
N GLN A 161 14.18 6.17 15.25
CA GLN A 161 13.81 5.26 14.16
C GLN A 161 12.29 5.16 13.98
N MET A 162 11.64 6.31 13.89
CA MET A 162 10.19 6.44 13.75
C MET A 162 9.84 7.30 12.54
N LEU A 163 8.75 6.96 11.88
CA LEU A 163 8.15 7.75 10.80
C LEU A 163 6.84 8.34 11.28
N ARG A 164 6.61 9.63 11.05
CA ARG A 164 5.29 10.25 11.20
C ARG A 164 4.53 10.18 9.90
N VAL A 165 3.42 9.47 9.87
CA VAL A 165 2.66 9.18 8.65
C VAL A 165 1.23 9.66 8.77
N LEU A 166 0.74 10.37 7.76
CA LEU A 166 -0.65 10.78 7.65
C LEU A 166 -1.48 9.64 7.09
N GLY A 167 -2.39 9.11 7.89
CA GLY A 167 -3.35 8.09 7.49
C GLY A 167 -4.63 8.66 6.88
N LYS A 168 -5.59 7.78 6.61
CA LYS A 168 -6.93 8.16 6.12
C LYS A 168 -7.64 9.08 7.14
N GLY A 169 -8.17 10.21 6.67
CA GLY A 169 -8.83 11.21 7.52
C GLY A 169 -7.86 12.12 8.28
N SER A 170 -6.64 12.31 7.77
CA SER A 170 -5.60 13.19 8.36
C SER A 170 -5.18 12.81 9.79
N LYS A 171 -5.40 11.56 10.19
CA LYS A 171 -4.89 11.06 11.47
C LYS A 171 -3.42 10.71 11.33
N GLU A 172 -2.58 11.31 12.16
CA GLU A 172 -1.17 10.96 12.24
C GLU A 172 -0.97 9.67 13.04
N ARG A 173 -0.01 8.85 12.60
CA ARG A 173 0.51 7.73 13.35
C ARG A 173 2.03 7.67 13.25
N GLU A 174 2.67 7.14 14.26
CA GLU A 174 4.09 6.84 14.24
C GLU A 174 4.30 5.36 13.93
N VAL A 175 5.25 5.07 13.04
CA VAL A 175 5.58 3.72 12.60
C VAL A 175 7.08 3.51 12.73
N PRO A 176 7.54 2.45 13.43
CA PRO A 176 8.95 2.15 13.56
C PRO A 176 9.56 1.61 12.26
N PHE A 177 10.88 1.71 12.14
CA PHE A 177 11.66 1.05 11.11
C PHE A 177 12.98 0.50 11.68
N HIS A 178 13.48 -0.58 11.07
CA HIS A 178 14.65 -1.32 11.56
C HIS A 178 15.98 -0.72 11.07
N ASP A 179 17.09 -1.22 11.63
CA ASP A 179 18.45 -0.73 11.37
C ASP A 179 18.87 -0.81 9.90
N TYR A 180 18.47 -1.86 9.16
CA TYR A 180 18.77 -1.97 7.72
C TYR A 180 18.09 -0.86 6.91
N ALA A 181 16.81 -0.59 7.21
CA ALA A 181 16.10 0.52 6.58
C ALA A 181 16.76 1.86 6.93
N LYS A 182 17.19 2.06 8.20
CA LYS A 182 17.94 3.24 8.62
C LYS A 182 19.22 3.40 7.82
N LYS A 183 20.03 2.34 7.73
CA LYS A 183 21.31 2.35 7.00
C LYS A 183 21.12 2.82 5.55
N TRP A 184 20.25 2.14 4.81
CA TRP A 184 20.06 2.43 3.39
C TRP A 184 19.36 3.77 3.16
N LEU A 185 18.50 4.20 4.09
CA LEU A 185 17.85 5.49 3.99
C LEU A 185 18.82 6.65 4.20
N LEU A 186 19.74 6.54 5.15
CA LEU A 186 20.80 7.52 5.36
C LEU A 186 21.75 7.58 4.16
N GLU A 187 22.23 6.41 3.69
CA GLU A 187 23.08 6.33 2.50
C GLU A 187 22.45 7.03 1.29
N TYR A 188 21.19 6.74 1.04
CA TYR A 188 20.44 7.37 -0.06
C TYR A 188 20.24 8.87 0.13
N ILE A 189 19.80 9.32 1.32
CA ILE A 189 19.46 10.72 1.56
C ILE A 189 20.70 11.60 1.51
N ASP A 190 21.78 11.18 2.14
CA ASP A 190 22.97 12.01 2.31
C ASP A 190 23.83 12.07 1.03
N ASN A 191 23.78 11.04 0.18
CA ASN A 191 24.63 10.94 -1.01
C ASN A 191 23.81 11.00 -2.31
N ASP A 192 23.08 9.92 -2.61
CA ASP A 192 22.49 9.73 -3.93
C ASP A 192 21.31 10.66 -4.24
N ARG A 193 20.46 10.93 -3.24
CA ARG A 193 19.36 11.86 -3.39
C ARG A 193 19.86 13.27 -3.67
N VAL A 194 20.88 13.71 -2.95
CA VAL A 194 21.50 15.03 -3.15
C VAL A 194 22.08 15.13 -4.55
N SER A 195 22.81 14.09 -5.00
CA SER A 195 23.38 14.04 -6.34
C SER A 195 22.30 14.14 -7.43
N ILE A 196 21.24 13.32 -7.35
CA ILE A 196 20.15 13.33 -8.32
C ILE A 196 19.43 14.69 -8.34
N MET A 197 19.14 15.28 -7.17
CA MET A 197 18.45 16.57 -7.10
C MET A 197 19.29 17.72 -7.65
N ASN A 198 20.58 17.74 -7.38
CA ASN A 198 21.50 18.74 -7.89
C ASN A 198 21.64 18.69 -9.42
N GLU A 199 21.71 17.47 -9.99
CA GLU A 199 21.78 17.27 -11.45
C GLU A 199 20.58 17.91 -12.18
N TYR A 200 19.40 17.87 -11.59
CA TYR A 200 18.17 18.39 -12.21
C TYR A 200 17.67 19.70 -11.58
N HIS A 201 18.45 20.35 -10.70
CA HIS A 201 18.11 21.61 -10.03
C HIS A 201 16.77 21.60 -9.29
N GLU A 202 16.40 20.45 -8.72
CA GLU A 202 15.13 20.31 -7.97
C GLU A 202 15.34 20.66 -6.49
N THR A 203 14.32 21.32 -5.89
CA THR A 203 14.39 21.79 -4.50
C THR A 203 13.09 21.44 -3.77
N HIS A 204 13.02 20.30 -3.14
CA HIS A 204 11.89 19.89 -2.29
C HIS A 204 12.35 18.89 -1.24
N ASP A 205 11.51 18.62 -0.24
CA ASP A 205 11.81 17.79 0.93
C ASP A 205 11.20 16.36 0.87
N TYR A 206 10.64 15.92 -0.28
CA TYR A 206 10.22 14.53 -0.42
C TYR A 206 11.41 13.57 -0.29
N VAL A 207 11.24 12.49 0.49
CA VAL A 207 12.31 11.51 0.71
C VAL A 207 12.68 10.84 -0.61
N PHE A 208 11.72 10.26 -1.31
CA PHE A 208 11.99 9.50 -2.53
C PHE A 208 11.75 10.30 -3.80
N VAL A 209 12.77 10.31 -4.65
CA VAL A 209 12.75 11.03 -5.93
C VAL A 209 12.86 10.07 -7.11
N ASN A 210 12.34 10.49 -8.26
CA ASN A 210 12.51 9.78 -9.51
C ASN A 210 13.90 10.11 -10.14
N ARG A 211 14.20 9.53 -11.31
CA ARG A 211 15.48 9.75 -12.02
C ARG A 211 15.75 11.20 -12.43
N ARG A 212 14.77 12.08 -12.34
CA ARG A 212 14.87 13.52 -12.65
C ARG A 212 14.76 14.39 -11.40
N GLY A 213 15.01 13.85 -10.22
CA GLY A 213 14.92 14.58 -8.98
C GLY A 213 13.51 14.92 -8.50
N LYS A 214 12.45 14.73 -9.29
CA LYS A 214 11.07 15.04 -8.92
C LYS A 214 10.50 13.98 -7.98
N LYS A 215 9.47 14.35 -7.22
CA LYS A 215 8.72 13.43 -6.35
C LYS A 215 8.43 12.11 -7.05
N LEU A 216 8.70 10.99 -6.39
CA LEU A 216 8.33 9.67 -6.88
C LEU A 216 6.81 9.51 -6.90
N THR A 217 6.27 8.78 -7.88
CA THR A 217 4.84 8.52 -8.02
C THR A 217 4.50 7.09 -7.63
N ASN A 218 3.23 6.80 -7.32
CA ASN A 218 2.76 5.43 -7.06
C ASN A 218 3.14 4.48 -8.20
N ARG A 219 2.90 4.90 -9.45
CA ARG A 219 3.28 4.12 -10.64
C ARG A 219 4.80 3.94 -10.75
N GLY A 220 5.57 4.94 -10.32
CA GLY A 220 7.03 4.84 -10.24
C GLY A 220 7.49 3.75 -9.27
N VAL A 221 6.84 3.63 -8.11
CA VAL A 221 7.12 2.55 -7.13
C VAL A 221 6.73 1.19 -7.71
N GLU A 222 5.56 1.06 -8.33
CA GLU A 222 5.13 -0.17 -9.00
C GLU A 222 6.16 -0.63 -10.03
N ASN A 223 6.61 0.27 -10.91
CA ASN A 223 7.62 -0.04 -11.93
C ASN A 223 8.98 -0.45 -11.31
N ILE A 224 9.36 0.12 -10.15
CA ILE A 224 10.56 -0.28 -9.42
C ILE A 224 10.41 -1.72 -8.93
N ILE A 225 9.28 -2.03 -8.29
CA ILE A 225 8.99 -3.37 -7.77
C ILE A 225 8.94 -4.39 -8.90
N ASP A 226 8.23 -4.10 -9.99
CA ASP A 226 8.13 -4.98 -11.15
C ASP A 226 9.53 -5.30 -11.72
N ARG A 227 10.37 -4.27 -11.91
CA ARG A 227 11.72 -4.43 -12.46
C ARG A 227 12.64 -5.19 -11.51
N THR A 228 12.66 -4.85 -10.23
CA THR A 228 13.55 -5.49 -9.25
C THR A 228 13.12 -6.93 -8.97
N MET A 229 11.81 -7.20 -8.94
CA MET A 229 11.29 -8.55 -8.79
C MET A 229 11.59 -9.40 -10.04
N TYR A 230 11.42 -8.88 -11.24
CA TYR A 230 11.78 -9.59 -12.48
C TYR A 230 13.26 -10.00 -12.53
N LEU A 231 14.15 -9.18 -11.98
CA LEU A 231 15.57 -9.51 -11.89
C LEU A 231 15.85 -10.59 -10.84
N TYR A 232 15.06 -10.67 -9.78
CA TYR A 232 15.18 -11.67 -8.72
C TYR A 232 14.50 -13.00 -9.11
N ASP A 233 13.25 -12.92 -9.52
CA ASP A 233 12.43 -14.04 -9.96
C ASP A 233 11.51 -13.62 -11.12
N PRO A 234 11.87 -13.91 -12.39
CA PRO A 234 11.10 -13.51 -13.57
C PRO A 234 9.67 -14.08 -13.63
N LEU A 235 9.41 -15.18 -12.92
CA LEU A 235 8.11 -15.84 -12.94
C LEU A 235 7.14 -15.25 -11.92
N ARG A 236 7.64 -14.46 -10.97
CA ARG A 236 6.86 -13.91 -9.87
C ARG A 236 6.52 -12.45 -10.10
N LYS A 237 5.26 -12.11 -9.90
CA LYS A 237 4.80 -10.72 -9.90
C LYS A 237 4.30 -10.36 -8.50
N ILE A 238 4.77 -9.23 -7.99
CA ILE A 238 4.33 -8.69 -6.71
C ILE A 238 3.92 -7.22 -6.87
N HIS A 239 3.16 -6.73 -5.91
CA HIS A 239 2.67 -5.36 -5.86
C HIS A 239 3.07 -4.68 -4.54
N PRO A 240 2.96 -3.36 -4.40
CA PRO A 240 3.21 -2.68 -3.13
C PRO A 240 2.44 -3.29 -1.94
N HIS A 241 1.21 -3.75 -2.21
CA HIS A 241 0.39 -4.42 -1.19
C HIS A 241 0.94 -5.79 -0.77
N THR A 242 1.63 -6.51 -1.66
CA THR A 242 2.30 -7.77 -1.34
C THR A 242 3.38 -7.56 -0.27
N ILE A 243 4.22 -6.52 -0.41
CA ILE A 243 5.26 -6.19 0.58
C ILE A 243 4.63 -5.86 1.94
N ARG A 244 3.58 -5.04 1.93
CA ARG A 244 2.85 -4.67 3.15
C ARG A 244 2.14 -5.89 3.78
N HIS A 245 1.59 -6.78 2.98
CA HIS A 245 0.96 -8.01 3.46
C HIS A 245 1.99 -8.96 4.07
N SER A 246 3.16 -9.12 3.42
CA SER A 246 4.28 -9.88 3.97
C SER A 246 4.74 -9.31 5.32
N PHE A 247 4.89 -7.99 5.44
CA PHE A 247 5.21 -7.34 6.71
C PHE A 247 4.21 -7.71 7.80
N ALA A 248 2.90 -7.59 7.51
CA ALA A 248 1.86 -7.89 8.50
C ALA A 248 1.89 -9.37 8.93
N THR A 249 1.97 -10.28 7.95
CA THR A 249 2.00 -11.74 8.18
C THR A 249 3.22 -12.13 9.01
N HIS A 250 4.42 -11.62 8.64
CA HIS A 250 5.65 -11.95 9.34
C HIS A 250 5.67 -11.47 10.81
N LEU A 251 5.08 -10.30 11.09
CA LEU A 251 4.95 -9.82 12.47
C LEU A 251 3.98 -10.69 13.29
N LEU A 252 2.85 -11.11 12.67
CA LEU A 252 1.89 -12.01 13.32
C LEU A 252 2.51 -13.39 13.58
N ASP A 253 3.22 -13.96 12.60
CA ASP A 253 3.90 -15.25 12.71
C ASP A 253 5.01 -15.21 13.78
N ALA A 254 5.65 -14.04 13.96
CA ALA A 254 6.62 -13.80 15.04
C ALA A 254 5.98 -13.53 16.41
N GLY A 255 4.64 -13.63 16.52
CA GLY A 255 3.90 -13.53 17.77
C GLY A 255 3.50 -12.11 18.18
N MET A 256 3.52 -11.12 17.25
CA MET A 256 2.99 -9.80 17.55
C MET A 256 1.45 -9.86 17.64
N ASP A 257 0.87 -9.15 18.62
CA ASP A 257 -0.58 -9.05 18.74
C ASP A 257 -1.20 -8.40 17.48
N ILE A 258 -2.29 -8.98 16.99
CA ILE A 258 -2.98 -8.52 15.77
C ILE A 258 -3.43 -7.06 15.87
N ARG A 259 -3.78 -6.57 17.07
CA ARG A 259 -4.20 -5.18 17.29
C ARG A 259 -3.03 -4.22 17.11
N VAL A 260 -1.84 -4.61 17.58
CA VAL A 260 -0.61 -3.82 17.40
C VAL A 260 -0.27 -3.75 15.89
N VAL A 261 -0.36 -4.87 15.17
CA VAL A 261 -0.16 -4.88 13.70
C VAL A 261 -1.19 -4.00 13.00
N GLN A 262 -2.46 -4.03 13.39
CA GLN A 262 -3.51 -3.17 12.83
C GLN A 262 -3.26 -1.69 13.09
N GLU A 263 -2.75 -1.33 14.26
CA GLU A 263 -2.37 0.04 14.61
C GLU A 263 -1.20 0.52 13.76
N LEU A 264 -0.12 -0.27 13.64
CA LEU A 264 1.00 0.01 12.75
C LEU A 264 0.55 0.25 11.32
N LEU A 265 -0.37 -0.56 10.83
CA LEU A 265 -0.92 -0.46 9.48
C LEU A 265 -1.92 0.68 9.31
N GLY A 266 -2.46 1.26 10.37
CA GLY A 266 -3.47 2.34 10.31
C GLY A 266 -4.78 1.86 9.68
N HIS A 267 -5.33 0.72 10.18
CA HIS A 267 -6.64 0.23 9.80
C HIS A 267 -7.72 0.97 10.58
N SER A 268 -8.59 1.73 9.90
CA SER A 268 -9.61 2.60 10.50
C SER A 268 -10.89 1.89 10.96
N SER A 269 -10.97 0.58 10.82
CA SER A 269 -12.20 -0.18 11.07
C SER A 269 -12.07 -1.16 12.23
N LEU A 270 -12.06 -0.64 13.43
CA LEU A 270 -12.68 -1.28 14.61
C LEU A 270 -12.89 -0.21 15.68
N SER A 271 -14.09 -0.14 16.20
CA SER A 271 -14.64 0.84 17.17
C SER A 271 -14.05 0.67 18.59
N THR A 272 -12.75 0.47 18.72
CA THR A 272 -12.07 0.23 20.00
C THR A 272 -10.84 1.11 20.21
N THR A 273 -10.89 2.35 19.70
CA THR A 273 -9.83 3.36 19.93
C THR A 273 -9.69 3.76 21.41
N GLN A 274 -10.46 3.17 22.32
CA GLN A 274 -10.51 3.58 23.73
C GLN A 274 -9.63 2.75 24.69
N ILE A 275 -9.00 1.67 24.26
CA ILE A 275 -8.30 0.78 25.22
C ILE A 275 -6.77 0.90 25.17
N TYR A 276 -6.18 1.41 24.08
CA TYR A 276 -4.72 1.47 23.91
C TYR A 276 -4.11 2.88 23.81
N THR A 277 -4.74 3.89 24.38
CA THR A 277 -4.16 5.24 24.53
C THR A 277 -2.89 5.28 25.41
N HIS A 278 -2.37 4.13 25.85
CA HIS A 278 -1.22 4.03 26.77
C HIS A 278 -0.17 2.97 26.38
N VAL A 279 -0.18 2.42 25.16
CA VAL A 279 1.02 1.72 24.70
C VAL A 279 2.06 2.80 24.42
N SER A 280 3.04 2.94 25.31
CA SER A 280 4.09 3.92 25.08
C SER A 280 4.79 3.60 23.77
N GLN A 281 5.21 4.63 23.05
CA GLN A 281 5.94 4.45 21.78
C GLN A 281 7.19 3.60 21.95
N GLU A 282 7.78 3.62 23.15
CA GLU A 282 8.89 2.77 23.57
C GLU A 282 8.49 1.30 23.58
N HIS A 283 7.35 0.95 24.17
CA HIS A 283 6.86 -0.41 24.17
C HIS A 283 6.52 -0.93 22.77
N LEU A 284 5.90 -0.10 21.93
CA LEU A 284 5.65 -0.44 20.51
C LEU A 284 6.96 -0.77 19.80
N ARG A 285 8.00 0.02 20.02
CA ARG A 285 9.32 -0.19 19.44
C ARG A 285 10.00 -1.45 20.00
N GLU A 286 9.89 -1.72 21.28
CA GLU A 286 10.43 -2.95 21.89
C GLU A 286 9.79 -4.20 21.29
N VAL A 287 8.44 -4.23 21.19
CA VAL A 287 7.71 -5.34 20.57
C VAL A 287 8.11 -5.49 19.12
N TYR A 288 8.17 -4.39 18.37
CA TYR A 288 8.61 -4.40 16.97
C TYR A 288 10.04 -4.94 16.82
N ASN A 289 10.98 -4.46 17.63
CA ASN A 289 12.38 -4.91 17.59
C ASN A 289 12.55 -6.40 17.93
N ARG A 290 11.66 -6.95 18.73
CA ARG A 290 11.66 -8.38 19.09
C ARG A 290 11.08 -9.24 17.97
N THR A 291 10.08 -8.76 17.23
CA THR A 291 9.29 -9.55 16.28
C THR A 291 9.66 -9.30 14.83
N CYS A 292 10.40 -8.23 14.50
CA CYS A 292 10.79 -7.93 13.12
C CYS A 292 11.84 -8.93 12.61
N PRO A 293 11.53 -9.76 11.59
CA PRO A 293 12.45 -10.81 11.11
C PRO A 293 13.78 -10.27 10.58
N ARG A 294 13.78 -9.06 10.00
CA ARG A 294 14.99 -8.43 9.45
C ARG A 294 16.03 -8.09 10.53
N GLN A 295 15.62 -7.88 11.77
CA GLN A 295 16.53 -7.68 12.89
C GLN A 295 17.13 -9.00 13.41
N GLU A 296 16.38 -10.09 13.37
CA GLU A 296 16.88 -11.41 13.76
C GLU A 296 17.95 -11.92 12.79
N PHE A 297 17.77 -11.71 11.49
CA PHE A 297 18.79 -12.04 10.48
C PHE A 297 20.12 -11.35 10.79
N LYS A 298 20.10 -10.09 11.23
CA LYS A 298 21.34 -9.40 11.66
C LYS A 298 22.02 -10.08 12.86
N LYS A 299 21.27 -10.70 13.76
CA LYS A 299 21.84 -11.49 14.87
C LYS A 299 22.47 -12.78 14.37
N ILE A 300 21.88 -13.41 13.35
CA ILE A 300 22.37 -14.64 12.74
C ILE A 300 23.63 -14.37 11.92
N GLU A 301 23.64 -13.34 11.08
CA GLU A 301 24.81 -12.92 10.30
C GLU A 301 25.99 -12.58 11.20
N LYS A 302 25.78 -11.77 12.25
CA LYS A 302 26.83 -11.49 13.24
C LYS A 302 27.36 -12.76 13.92
N LYS A 303 26.48 -13.70 14.28
CA LYS A 303 26.92 -14.99 14.87
C LYS A 303 27.71 -15.84 13.86
N GLN A 304 27.36 -15.79 12.59
CA GLN A 304 28.10 -16.50 11.52
C GLN A 304 29.43 -15.83 11.19
N GLU A 305 29.51 -14.50 11.19
CA GLU A 305 30.76 -13.75 11.07
C GLU A 305 31.69 -14.02 12.26
N PHE A 306 31.19 -13.98 13.51
CA PHE A 306 31.98 -14.34 14.67
C PHE A 306 32.52 -15.77 14.59
N LYS A 307 31.69 -16.75 14.21
CA LYS A 307 32.14 -18.14 14.02
C LYS A 307 33.16 -18.30 12.89
N LYS A 308 33.07 -17.51 11.81
CA LYS A 308 34.10 -17.50 10.74
C LYS A 308 35.41 -16.89 11.20
N ILE A 309 35.35 -15.83 12.04
CA ILE A 309 36.53 -15.19 12.61
C ILE A 309 37.21 -16.14 13.62
N GLU A 310 36.44 -16.78 14.52
CA GLU A 310 36.95 -17.78 15.46
C GLU A 310 37.65 -18.94 14.70
N LYS A 311 37.00 -19.50 13.69
CA LYS A 311 37.60 -20.59 12.88
C LYS A 311 38.90 -20.19 12.17
N ASN A 312 38.98 -18.94 11.68
CA ASN A 312 40.20 -18.41 11.04
C ASN A 312 41.33 -18.12 12.04
N ILE A 313 40.99 -17.88 13.33
CA ILE A 313 41.98 -17.69 14.39
C ILE A 313 42.55 -19.04 14.82
N ASP A 314 41.69 -20.06 14.97
CA ASP A 314 42.10 -21.43 15.33
C ASP A 314 42.96 -22.08 14.24
N ASP A 315 42.65 -21.85 12.98
CA ASP A 315 43.46 -22.36 11.85
C ASP A 315 44.83 -21.64 11.70
N LYS A 316 45.00 -20.46 12.25
CA LYS A 316 46.26 -19.71 12.27
C LYS A 316 47.10 -19.97 13.53
N GLY A 317 46.49 -20.50 14.58
CA GLY A 317 47.18 -20.86 15.83
C GLY A 317 47.83 -22.25 15.80
N ASN A 318 47.51 -23.07 14.80
CA ASN A 318 48.00 -24.44 14.62
C ASN A 318 49.08 -24.57 13.49
N LYS A 319 49.68 -23.48 13.08
CA LYS A 319 50.86 -23.43 12.23
C LYS A 319 52.01 -22.75 12.97
#